data_d94de92f4b824d819678e13ac13427d2
#
_entry.id   d94de92f4b824d819678e13ac13427d2
#
_cell.length_a   1.000
_cell.length_b   1.000
_cell.length_c   1.000
_cell.angle_alpha   90.00
_cell.angle_beta   90.00
_cell.angle_gamma   90.00
#
_symmetry.space_group_name_H-M   'P 1'
#
loop_
_entity.id
_entity.type
_entity.pdbx_description
1 polymer ?
#
loop_
_entity_poly.entity_id
_entity_poly.type
_entity_poly.pdbx_seq_one_letter_code
_entity_poly.pdbx_strand_id
1 'polypeptide(L)'
;MEASHALIIVSAFHENVPRARMEGREVTAGEKDENVVLEFRPNPPHEMLVACLWSHWSGPGEPDLLSFAAITDEPPPEVAAVGHDRCIVTIKPENINAWLNPNASDLVALHGILDDRDRPFYEHRLAA
;
A
#
# COMPACT_ATOMS: atom_id res chain seq x y z
N MET A 1 5.53 -20.33 10.23
CA MET A 1 4.67 -20.01 9.08
C MET A 1 5.46 -19.16 8.10
N GLU A 2 5.56 -19.59 6.87
CA GLU A 2 6.27 -18.84 5.84
C GLU A 2 5.30 -17.90 5.13
N ALA A 3 5.77 -16.69 4.83
CA ALA A 3 5.05 -15.75 4.01
C ALA A 3 5.46 -15.94 2.54
N SER A 4 4.48 -15.95 1.66
CA SER A 4 4.67 -16.05 0.22
C SER A 4 4.38 -14.72 -0.44
N HIS A 5 4.99 -14.48 -1.59
CA HIS A 5 4.80 -13.25 -2.34
C HIS A 5 3.56 -13.34 -3.22
N ALA A 6 2.85 -12.23 -3.33
CA ALA A 6 1.67 -12.11 -4.15
C ALA A 6 1.54 -10.70 -4.71
N LEU A 7 0.58 -10.52 -5.60
CA LEU A 7 0.21 -9.22 -6.14
C LEU A 7 -1.29 -9.05 -5.98
N ILE A 8 -1.71 -7.84 -5.59
CA ILE A 8 -3.11 -7.44 -5.64
C ILE A 8 -3.25 -6.43 -6.78
N ILE A 9 -4.23 -6.65 -7.64
CA ILE A 9 -4.52 -5.73 -8.75
C ILE A 9 -5.59 -4.75 -8.28
N VAL A 10 -5.27 -3.46 -8.26
CA VAL A 10 -6.18 -2.42 -7.80
C VAL A 10 -6.17 -1.24 -8.76
N SER A 11 -7.26 -0.51 -8.82
CA SER A 11 -7.37 0.75 -9.57
C SER A 11 -7.27 1.99 -8.67
N ALA A 12 -7.42 1.80 -7.37
CA ALA A 12 -7.36 2.87 -6.36
C ALA A 12 -7.13 2.25 -5.00
N PHE A 13 -6.75 3.07 -4.03
CA PHE A 13 -6.70 2.64 -2.64
C PHE A 13 -7.22 3.74 -1.71
N HIS A 14 -7.68 3.32 -0.53
CA HIS A 14 -8.27 4.21 0.46
C HIS A 14 -7.38 4.27 1.70
N GLU A 15 -7.26 5.46 2.28
CA GLU A 15 -6.52 5.66 3.51
C GLU A 15 -7.24 6.64 4.43
N ASN A 16 -7.13 6.39 5.73
CA ASN A 16 -7.63 7.31 6.74
C ASN A 16 -6.57 8.37 7.03
N VAL A 17 -6.98 9.63 7.01
CA VAL A 17 -6.11 10.76 7.36
C VAL A 17 -6.86 11.71 8.30
N PRO A 18 -6.16 12.41 9.21
CA PRO A 18 -6.79 13.47 10.00
C PRO A 18 -7.26 14.60 9.09
N ARG A 19 -8.51 15.02 9.27
CA ARG A 19 -9.10 16.10 8.44
C ARG A 19 -8.25 17.37 8.46
N ALA A 20 -7.78 17.75 9.65
CA ALA A 20 -6.98 18.97 9.78
C ALA A 20 -5.67 18.87 8.98
N ARG A 21 -5.02 17.71 8.97
CA ARG A 21 -3.80 17.51 8.18
C ARG A 21 -4.07 17.52 6.69
N MET A 22 -5.20 16.91 6.27
CA MET A 22 -5.61 16.97 4.87
C MET A 22 -5.84 18.41 4.41
N GLU A 23 -6.43 19.24 5.26
CA GLU A 23 -6.69 20.65 4.97
C GLU A 23 -5.47 21.55 5.18
N GLY A 24 -4.34 20.99 5.62
CA GLY A 24 -3.10 21.74 5.83
C GLY A 24 -3.13 22.72 7.00
N ARG A 25 -3.90 22.41 8.03
CA ARG A 25 -4.06 23.26 9.21
C ARG A 25 -3.90 22.46 10.49
N GLU A 26 -3.67 23.16 11.59
CA GLU A 26 -3.67 22.56 12.91
C GLU A 26 -5.10 22.48 13.48
N VAL A 27 -5.32 21.55 14.40
CA VAL A 27 -6.58 21.42 15.12
C VAL A 27 -6.72 22.64 16.04
N THR A 28 -7.84 23.38 15.93
CA THR A 28 -8.11 24.54 16.78
C THR A 28 -8.59 24.11 18.16
N ALA A 29 -8.45 25.01 19.14
CA ALA A 29 -8.89 24.75 20.50
C ALA A 29 -10.40 24.44 20.53
N GLY A 30 -10.77 23.29 21.13
CA GLY A 30 -12.14 22.84 21.21
C GLY A 30 -12.62 22.07 19.96
N GLU A 31 -11.83 22.01 18.92
CA GLU A 31 -12.15 21.23 17.73
C GLU A 31 -11.88 19.75 17.99
N LYS A 32 -12.81 18.91 17.57
CA LYS A 32 -12.60 17.46 17.61
C LYS A 32 -11.82 17.05 16.38
N ASP A 33 -10.66 16.41 16.60
CA ASP A 33 -9.87 15.86 15.51
C ASP A 33 -10.59 14.60 14.98
N GLU A 34 -11.02 14.65 13.74
CA GLU A 34 -11.71 13.53 13.10
C GLU A 34 -10.94 13.09 11.86
N ASN A 35 -11.01 11.79 11.59
CA ASN A 35 -10.42 11.20 10.40
C ASN A 35 -11.42 11.24 9.25
N VAL A 36 -10.87 11.40 8.06
CA VAL A 36 -11.62 11.23 6.80
C VAL A 36 -10.96 10.14 5.99
N VAL A 37 -11.74 9.52 5.10
CA VAL A 37 -11.21 8.53 4.17
C VAL A 37 -10.93 9.20 2.84
N LEU A 38 -9.68 9.11 2.39
CA LEU A 38 -9.29 9.58 1.06
C LEU A 38 -9.14 8.40 0.12
N GLU A 39 -9.58 8.60 -1.13
CA GLU A 39 -9.33 7.69 -2.23
C GLU A 39 -8.19 8.24 -3.07
N PHE A 40 -7.15 7.42 -3.26
CA PHE A 40 -6.01 7.76 -4.11
C PHE A 40 -6.09 6.96 -5.41
N ARG A 41 -5.94 7.65 -6.53
CA ARG A 41 -5.92 7.06 -7.87
C ARG A 41 -4.68 7.51 -8.63
N PRO A 42 -4.07 6.62 -9.41
CA PRO A 42 -2.97 7.05 -10.26
C PRO A 42 -3.47 7.97 -11.38
N ASN A 43 -2.67 8.95 -11.74
CA ASN A 43 -2.91 9.83 -12.88
C ASN A 43 -1.72 9.74 -13.84
N PRO A 44 -1.89 9.23 -15.06
CA PRO A 44 -3.13 8.77 -15.67
C PRO A 44 -3.65 7.48 -15.04
N PRO A 45 -4.99 7.24 -15.09
CA PRO A 45 -5.58 6.05 -14.50
C PRO A 45 -5.08 4.76 -15.14
N HIS A 46 -4.71 3.79 -14.32
CA HIS A 46 -4.32 2.45 -14.76
C HIS A 46 -4.44 1.48 -13.59
N GLU A 47 -4.45 0.19 -13.89
CA GLU A 47 -4.39 -0.84 -12.86
C GLU A 47 -2.98 -0.90 -12.26
N MET A 48 -2.93 -1.03 -10.94
CA MET A 48 -1.67 -1.11 -10.20
C MET A 48 -1.49 -2.52 -9.65
N LEU A 49 -0.24 -2.99 -9.67
CA LEU A 49 0.15 -4.28 -9.11
C LEU A 49 0.79 -4.04 -7.75
N VAL A 50 0.03 -4.24 -6.69
CA VAL A 50 0.50 -3.96 -5.32
C VAL A 50 1.25 -5.16 -4.78
N ALA A 51 2.46 -4.93 -4.29
CA ALA A 51 3.26 -5.97 -3.65
C ALA A 51 2.61 -6.42 -2.36
N CYS A 52 2.43 -7.73 -2.21
CA CYS A 52 1.79 -8.34 -1.06
C CYS A 52 2.58 -9.52 -0.55
N LEU A 53 2.38 -9.81 0.73
CA LEU A 53 2.76 -11.08 1.34
C LEU A 53 1.47 -11.79 1.76
N TRP A 54 1.45 -13.11 1.63
CA TRP A 54 0.34 -13.91 2.12
C TRP A 54 0.85 -15.12 2.88
N SER A 55 0.03 -15.64 3.76
CA SER A 55 0.35 -16.84 4.51
C SER A 55 -0.90 -17.66 4.76
N HIS A 56 -0.69 -18.96 4.93
CA HIS A 56 -1.73 -19.93 5.23
C HIS A 56 -1.45 -20.51 6.62
N TRP A 57 -2.46 -20.46 7.47
CA TRP A 57 -2.41 -21.08 8.78
C TRP A 57 -3.45 -22.16 8.88
N SER A 58 -3.06 -23.31 9.46
CA SER A 58 -3.98 -24.39 9.77
C SER A 58 -3.64 -24.94 11.16
N GLY A 59 -4.64 -25.38 11.87
CA GLY A 59 -4.47 -25.96 13.21
C GLY A 59 -5.54 -27.00 13.49
N PRO A 60 -5.27 -27.95 14.41
CA PRO A 60 -6.24 -28.99 14.75
C PRO A 60 -7.53 -28.40 15.28
N GLY A 61 -8.66 -28.81 14.69
CA GLY A 61 -9.98 -28.36 15.12
C GLY A 61 -10.36 -26.94 14.71
N GLU A 62 -9.50 -26.23 13.99
CA GLU A 62 -9.75 -24.87 13.54
C GLU A 62 -9.87 -24.81 12.02
N PRO A 63 -10.69 -23.89 11.46
CA PRO A 63 -10.72 -23.68 10.04
C PRO A 63 -9.38 -23.09 9.55
N ASP A 64 -9.01 -23.42 8.32
CA ASP A 64 -7.83 -22.86 7.70
C ASP A 64 -8.00 -21.34 7.54
N LEU A 65 -6.91 -20.60 7.76
CA LEU A 65 -6.89 -19.17 7.62
C LEU A 65 -5.88 -18.74 6.58
N LEU A 66 -6.35 -17.98 5.60
CA LEU A 66 -5.50 -17.26 4.65
C LEU A 66 -5.45 -15.79 5.08
N SER A 67 -4.26 -15.26 5.17
CA SER A 67 -4.07 -13.85 5.46
C SER A 67 -3.11 -13.23 4.45
N PHE A 68 -3.30 -11.94 4.17
CA PHE A 68 -2.42 -11.20 3.28
C PHE A 68 -2.26 -9.78 3.78
N ALA A 69 -1.15 -9.15 3.41
CA ALA A 69 -0.89 -7.77 3.73
C ALA A 69 -0.15 -7.10 2.58
N ALA A 70 -0.57 -5.90 2.24
CA ALA A 70 0.14 -5.08 1.28
C ALA A 70 1.44 -4.56 1.90
N ILE A 71 2.50 -4.52 1.12
CA ILE A 71 3.76 -3.89 1.53
C ILE A 71 3.62 -2.39 1.36
N THR A 72 4.00 -1.64 2.39
CA THR A 72 4.00 -0.19 2.35
C THR A 72 5.40 0.35 2.64
N ASP A 73 5.64 1.58 2.19
CA ASP A 73 6.90 2.29 2.40
C ASP A 73 6.59 3.78 2.51
N GLU A 74 7.62 4.59 2.57
CA GLU A 74 7.46 6.04 2.62
C GLU A 74 6.61 6.56 1.46
N PRO A 75 5.72 7.52 1.71
CA PRO A 75 4.81 8.00 0.68
C PRO A 75 5.51 8.96 -0.27
N PRO A 76 5.03 9.07 -1.53
CA PRO A 76 5.44 10.15 -2.40
C PRO A 76 4.93 11.49 -1.87
N PRO A 77 5.50 12.63 -2.34
CA PRO A 77 5.14 13.95 -1.79
C PRO A 77 3.65 14.26 -1.80
N GLU A 78 2.91 13.89 -2.87
CA GLU A 78 1.48 14.18 -2.96
C GLU A 78 0.63 13.43 -1.93
N VAL A 79 1.07 12.24 -1.51
CA VAL A 79 0.39 11.47 -0.46
C VAL A 79 0.78 12.00 0.93
N ALA A 80 2.06 12.30 1.14
CA ALA A 80 2.53 12.88 2.39
C ALA A 80 1.89 14.24 2.66
N ALA A 81 1.68 15.05 1.62
CA ALA A 81 1.11 16.38 1.75
C ALA A 81 -0.31 16.38 2.32
N VAL A 82 -1.08 15.33 2.09
CA VAL A 82 -2.45 15.20 2.63
C VAL A 82 -2.51 14.40 3.92
N GLY A 83 -1.35 14.10 4.51
CA GLY A 83 -1.28 13.63 5.90
C GLY A 83 -1.15 12.14 6.09
N HIS A 84 -0.91 11.36 5.05
CA HIS A 84 -0.63 9.92 5.21
C HIS A 84 0.88 9.67 5.16
N ASP A 85 1.37 8.84 6.07
CA ASP A 85 2.80 8.60 6.27
C ASP A 85 3.31 7.30 5.62
N ARG A 86 2.44 6.56 4.95
CA ARG A 86 2.77 5.31 4.25
C ARG A 86 2.06 5.26 2.91
N CYS A 87 2.60 4.47 2.00
CA CYS A 87 1.97 4.24 0.70
C CYS A 87 2.26 2.81 0.24
N ILE A 88 1.33 2.23 -0.49
CA ILE A 88 1.51 0.93 -1.10
C ILE A 88 2.69 0.95 -2.07
N VAL A 89 3.35 -0.20 -2.21
CA VAL A 89 4.45 -0.39 -3.15
C VAL A 89 3.91 -1.10 -4.39
N THR A 90 4.05 -0.48 -5.55
CA THR A 90 3.58 -1.02 -6.82
C THR A 90 4.75 -1.62 -7.59
N ILE A 91 4.55 -2.84 -8.10
CA ILE A 91 5.57 -3.59 -8.82
C ILE A 91 5.48 -3.27 -10.31
N LYS A 92 6.64 -3.01 -10.94
CA LYS A 92 6.70 -2.84 -12.39
C LYS A 92 6.39 -4.16 -13.10
N PRO A 93 5.70 -4.13 -14.25
CA PRO A 93 5.38 -5.34 -15.01
C PRO A 93 6.59 -6.24 -15.29
N GLU A 94 7.75 -5.66 -15.58
CA GLU A 94 8.99 -6.41 -15.84
C GLU A 94 9.52 -7.15 -14.61
N ASN A 95 9.07 -6.79 -13.41
CA ASN A 95 9.50 -7.42 -12.16
C ASN A 95 8.50 -8.45 -11.60
N ILE A 96 7.39 -8.71 -12.29
CA ILE A 96 6.33 -9.61 -11.81
C ILE A 96 6.89 -11.00 -11.51
N ASN A 97 7.58 -11.62 -12.46
CA ASN A 97 8.10 -12.98 -12.29
C ASN A 97 9.10 -13.06 -11.15
N ALA A 98 10.00 -12.09 -11.05
CA ALA A 98 11.00 -12.06 -9.98
C ALA A 98 10.36 -11.87 -8.61
N TRP A 99 9.28 -11.09 -8.51
CA TRP A 99 8.55 -10.90 -7.27
C TRP A 99 7.79 -12.16 -6.86
N LEU A 100 7.10 -12.81 -7.79
CA LEU A 100 6.29 -14.00 -7.51
C LEU A 100 7.12 -15.26 -7.30
N ASN A 101 8.35 -15.30 -7.80
CA ASN A 101 9.26 -16.47 -7.70
C ASN A 101 10.57 -16.03 -7.03
N PRO A 102 10.52 -15.61 -5.76
CA PRO A 102 11.70 -15.07 -5.10
C PRO A 102 12.73 -16.12 -4.77
N ASN A 103 14.00 -15.74 -4.82
CA ASN A 103 15.07 -16.48 -4.18
C ASN A 103 15.19 -15.97 -2.74
N ALA A 104 14.70 -16.75 -1.77
CA ALA A 104 14.66 -16.33 -0.37
C ALA A 104 16.04 -16.06 0.23
N SER A 105 17.11 -16.59 -0.38
CA SER A 105 18.48 -16.32 0.07
C SER A 105 19.08 -15.05 -0.53
N ASP A 106 18.38 -14.39 -1.45
CA ASP A 106 18.84 -13.17 -2.10
C ASP A 106 17.97 -11.97 -1.73
N LEU A 107 18.17 -11.49 -0.51
CA LEU A 107 17.40 -10.33 -0.01
C LEU A 107 17.75 -9.05 -0.74
N VAL A 108 18.97 -8.91 -1.24
CA VAL A 108 19.38 -7.73 -2.01
C VAL A 108 18.54 -7.62 -3.28
N ALA A 109 18.35 -8.74 -3.99
CA ALA A 109 17.52 -8.76 -5.19
C ALA A 109 16.06 -8.43 -4.89
N LEU A 110 15.51 -8.95 -3.78
CA LEU A 110 14.14 -8.66 -3.37
C LEU A 110 13.94 -7.18 -3.01
N HIS A 111 14.87 -6.61 -2.25
CA HIS A 111 14.84 -5.16 -1.96
C HIS A 111 15.01 -4.33 -3.22
N GLY A 112 15.82 -4.79 -4.17
CA GLY A 112 15.98 -4.14 -5.46
C GLY A 112 14.68 -4.05 -6.25
N ILE A 113 13.84 -5.08 -6.20
CA ILE A 113 12.51 -5.07 -6.85
C ILE A 113 11.61 -4.03 -6.20
N LEU A 114 11.59 -3.96 -4.86
CA LEU A 114 10.77 -2.99 -4.14
C LEU A 114 11.25 -1.56 -4.36
N ASP A 115 12.56 -1.35 -4.50
CA ASP A 115 13.12 -0.03 -4.79
C ASP A 115 12.88 0.39 -6.24
N ASP A 116 12.90 -0.56 -7.17
CA ASP A 116 12.60 -0.34 -8.59
C ASP A 116 11.10 -0.39 -8.85
N ARG A 117 10.33 0.24 -7.98
CA ARG A 117 8.87 0.25 -8.04
C ARG A 117 8.36 1.19 -9.13
N ASP A 118 7.13 0.93 -9.58
CA ASP A 118 6.39 1.89 -10.37
C ASP A 118 6.02 3.09 -9.46
N ARG A 119 6.12 4.31 -10.00
CA ARG A 119 5.91 5.53 -9.21
C ARG A 119 4.89 6.42 -9.90
N PRO A 120 3.60 6.01 -9.91
CA PRO A 120 2.57 6.86 -10.49
C PRO A 120 2.38 8.09 -9.60
N PHE A 121 1.89 9.17 -10.18
CA PHE A 121 1.39 10.31 -9.41
C PHE A 121 -0.03 9.98 -8.94
N TYR A 122 -0.31 10.22 -7.65
CA TYR A 122 -1.61 9.93 -7.07
C TYR A 122 -2.44 11.19 -6.91
N GLU A 123 -3.61 11.20 -7.51
CA GLU A 123 -4.66 12.17 -7.20
C GLU A 123 -5.50 11.64 -6.05
N HIS A 124 -6.07 12.54 -5.27
CA HIS A 124 -6.92 12.14 -4.16
C HIS A 124 -8.25 12.87 -4.16
N ARG A 125 -9.24 12.25 -3.54
CA ARG A 125 -10.55 12.84 -3.28
C ARG A 125 -11.12 12.21 -2.01
N LEU A 126 -12.11 12.88 -1.41
CA LEU A 126 -12.86 12.28 -0.33
C LEU A 126 -13.60 11.06 -0.86
N ALA A 127 -13.49 9.93 -0.15
CA ALA A 127 -14.26 8.74 -0.47
C ALA A 127 -15.71 9.00 -0.07
N ALA A 128 -16.63 8.68 -0.98
CA ALA A 128 -18.05 8.91 -0.76
C ALA A 128 -18.63 7.88 0.23
#